data_19200acfaca54d198897f6c91c68ddc4
#
_entry.id   19200acfaca54d198897f6c91c68ddc4
#
_cell.length_a   1.000
_cell.length_b   1.000
_cell.length_c   1.000
_cell.angle_alpha   90.00
_cell.angle_beta   90.00
_cell.angle_gamma   90.00
#
_symmetry.space_group_name_H-M   'P 1'
#
loop_
_entity.id
_entity.type
_entity.pdbx_description
1 polymer ?
#
loop_
_entity_poly.entity_id
_entity_poly.type
_entity_poly.pdbx_seq_one_letter_code
_entity_poly.pdbx_strand_id
1 'polypeptide(L)'
;MSTLRSLNKTLLAAGLAVATLFSPLASQAAEKLKIGTVVWAGYGPFYVADKLDLFKPHGLDVDLQFFNDPALIPTAMLSRALDGGMLTYDQVVASVAKGLKHRVVMPIDFSNGGDAIVADASIQSIADFKGKKVGFNPLSPSDFLLAYALQQNGMSDKDIDAVNMTPEGIPGAMASGNLPVGVTYEPNVSQILSMGGGDKFKVVYSSKDAPGLITDVLVFDEAVIAKKPAAIKAMIQGYLDGLAYMQAHPEESAKIIGEVLGVSAEEAVEQMAGAYNIPLAEMGKSFTPGDDTHSFHGSGAIIAKLLKDNGQIPTIPDFSQTYDAQFTEALAQ
;
A
#
# COMPACT_ATOMS: atom_id res chain seq x y z
N MET A 1 33.91 -77.26 -64.07
CA MET A 1 34.59 -76.02 -64.52
C MET A 1 33.54 -74.94 -64.59
N SER A 2 33.88 -73.79 -64.19
CA SER A 2 33.19 -72.52 -64.17
C SER A 2 32.30 -72.23 -62.94
N THR A 3 32.74 -71.34 -62.20
CA THR A 3 32.30 -70.65 -61.04
C THR A 3 31.27 -69.60 -61.35
N LEU A 4 30.16 -69.56 -60.60
CA LEU A 4 29.22 -68.43 -60.57
C LEU A 4 29.26 -67.78 -59.19
N ARG A 5 29.71 -66.55 -59.13
CA ARG A 5 29.67 -65.67 -57.99
C ARG A 5 28.26 -65.08 -57.81
N SER A 6 27.67 -65.27 -56.66
CA SER A 6 26.45 -64.57 -56.24
C SER A 6 26.79 -63.22 -55.59
N LEU A 7 26.22 -62.17 -56.10
CA LEU A 7 26.29 -60.81 -55.50
C LEU A 7 25.19 -60.69 -54.47
N ASN A 8 25.57 -60.57 -53.21
CA ASN A 8 24.67 -60.16 -52.14
C ASN A 8 24.56 -58.64 -52.11
N LYS A 9 23.39 -58.11 -52.41
CA LYS A 9 23.03 -56.69 -52.19
C LYS A 9 22.51 -56.51 -50.78
N THR A 10 23.31 -55.90 -49.93
CA THR A 10 22.93 -55.48 -48.60
C THR A 10 22.23 -54.11 -48.70
N LEU A 11 20.93 -54.05 -48.45
CA LEU A 11 20.18 -52.82 -48.29
C LEU A 11 20.45 -52.25 -46.88
N LEU A 12 21.15 -51.13 -46.79
CA LEU A 12 21.26 -50.31 -45.59
C LEU A 12 19.99 -49.47 -45.45
N ALA A 13 19.12 -49.82 -44.48
CA ALA A 13 18.00 -48.99 -44.06
C ALA A 13 18.54 -47.95 -43.07
N ALA A 14 18.69 -46.70 -43.52
CA ALA A 14 18.96 -45.58 -42.64
C ALA A 14 17.70 -45.20 -41.88
N GLY A 15 17.58 -45.65 -40.64
CA GLY A 15 16.55 -45.21 -39.70
C GLY A 15 16.88 -43.79 -39.20
N LEU A 16 16.14 -42.77 -39.65
CA LEU A 16 16.21 -41.41 -39.12
C LEU A 16 15.48 -41.42 -37.74
N ALA A 17 16.21 -41.52 -36.65
CA ALA A 17 15.69 -41.31 -35.30
C ALA A 17 15.48 -39.82 -35.09
N VAL A 18 14.25 -39.34 -35.22
CA VAL A 18 13.86 -37.99 -34.79
C VAL A 18 13.80 -38.03 -33.25
N ALA A 19 14.90 -37.67 -32.60
CA ALA A 19 14.93 -37.37 -31.19
C ALA A 19 14.19 -36.04 -30.96
N THR A 20 12.89 -36.08 -30.64
CA THR A 20 12.17 -34.95 -30.08
C THR A 20 12.80 -34.61 -28.73
N LEU A 21 13.58 -33.53 -28.73
CA LEU A 21 14.08 -32.91 -27.51
C LEU A 21 12.86 -32.33 -26.77
N PHE A 22 12.22 -33.14 -25.94
CA PHE A 22 11.42 -32.67 -24.83
C PHE A 22 12.39 -32.03 -23.84
N SER A 23 12.70 -30.71 -24.03
CA SER A 23 13.26 -29.94 -22.94
C SER A 23 12.18 -29.94 -21.86
N PRO A 24 12.46 -30.48 -20.65
CA PRO A 24 11.55 -30.25 -19.55
C PRO A 24 11.49 -28.74 -19.36
N LEU A 25 10.29 -28.15 -19.52
CA LEU A 25 10.04 -26.84 -18.93
C LEU A 25 10.33 -27.03 -17.45
N ALA A 26 11.53 -26.63 -17.02
CA ALA A 26 11.83 -26.53 -15.62
C ALA A 26 10.74 -25.62 -15.04
N SER A 27 9.83 -26.18 -14.25
CA SER A 27 8.91 -25.41 -13.43
C SER A 27 9.80 -24.52 -12.57
N GLN A 28 10.00 -23.29 -13.01
CA GLN A 28 10.74 -22.31 -12.24
C GLN A 28 9.93 -22.12 -10.96
N ALA A 29 10.48 -22.47 -9.82
CA ALA A 29 9.82 -22.27 -8.54
C ALA A 29 9.39 -20.79 -8.47
N ALA A 30 8.14 -20.55 -8.05
CA ALA A 30 7.62 -19.19 -7.94
C ALA A 30 8.58 -18.35 -7.08
N GLU A 31 8.88 -17.16 -7.56
CA GLU A 31 9.71 -16.21 -6.80
C GLU A 31 8.89 -15.74 -5.58
N LYS A 32 9.57 -15.50 -4.45
CA LYS A 32 8.88 -15.08 -3.22
C LYS A 32 9.16 -13.64 -2.89
N LEU A 33 8.09 -12.92 -2.47
CA LEU A 33 8.17 -11.58 -1.89
C LEU A 33 7.47 -11.57 -0.53
N LYS A 34 8.15 -11.04 0.48
CA LYS A 34 7.57 -10.69 1.79
C LYS A 34 7.28 -9.21 1.82
N ILE A 35 6.01 -8.86 1.99
CA ILE A 35 5.52 -7.49 1.90
C ILE A 35 4.87 -7.09 3.22
N GLY A 36 5.39 -6.03 3.84
CA GLY A 36 4.77 -5.43 5.02
C GLY A 36 3.51 -4.66 4.63
N THR A 37 2.46 -4.84 5.40
CA THR A 37 1.18 -4.16 5.18
C THR A 37 0.46 -3.89 6.50
N VAL A 38 -0.59 -3.11 6.45
CA VAL A 38 -1.56 -2.93 7.54
C VAL A 38 -2.94 -3.36 7.06
N VAL A 39 -3.90 -3.43 7.96
CA VAL A 39 -5.31 -3.60 7.60
C VAL A 39 -5.85 -2.26 7.11
N TRP A 40 -6.12 -2.15 5.81
CA TRP A 40 -6.60 -0.93 5.15
C TRP A 40 -7.54 -1.29 3.99
N ALA A 41 -8.68 -0.61 3.89
CA ALA A 41 -9.69 -0.90 2.87
C ALA A 41 -9.18 -0.68 1.43
N GLY A 42 -8.30 0.29 1.22
CA GLY A 42 -7.71 0.60 -0.09
C GLY A 42 -6.76 -0.49 -0.62
N TYR A 43 -6.30 -1.40 0.25
CA TYR A 43 -5.49 -2.55 -0.19
C TYR A 43 -6.33 -3.74 -0.67
N GLY A 44 -7.65 -3.57 -0.80
CA GLY A 44 -8.58 -4.59 -1.29
C GLY A 44 -8.11 -5.37 -2.51
N PRO A 45 -7.54 -4.74 -3.58
CA PRO A 45 -7.05 -5.48 -4.74
C PRO A 45 -5.95 -6.50 -4.41
N PHE A 46 -5.07 -6.22 -3.43
CA PHE A 46 -4.05 -7.17 -2.96
C PHE A 46 -4.68 -8.33 -2.19
N TYR A 47 -5.70 -8.06 -1.34
CA TYR A 47 -6.39 -9.11 -0.59
C TYR A 47 -7.15 -10.07 -1.51
N VAL A 48 -7.80 -9.53 -2.53
CA VAL A 48 -8.47 -10.33 -3.57
C VAL A 48 -7.44 -11.13 -4.36
N ALA A 49 -6.32 -10.52 -4.76
CA ALA A 49 -5.26 -11.19 -5.49
C ALA A 49 -4.62 -12.33 -4.68
N ASP A 50 -4.40 -12.13 -3.38
CA ASP A 50 -3.86 -13.15 -2.48
C ASP A 50 -4.86 -14.29 -2.29
N LYS A 51 -6.11 -13.98 -1.95
CA LYS A 51 -7.17 -14.97 -1.69
C LYS A 51 -7.46 -15.86 -2.90
N LEU A 52 -7.36 -15.30 -4.12
CA LEU A 52 -7.67 -15.99 -5.37
C LEU A 52 -6.43 -16.49 -6.13
N ASP A 53 -5.26 -16.44 -5.49
CA ASP A 53 -3.99 -16.89 -6.07
C ASP A 53 -3.61 -16.15 -7.38
N LEU A 54 -4.02 -14.87 -7.58
CA LEU A 54 -3.80 -14.14 -8.83
C LEU A 54 -2.33 -13.74 -9.06
N PHE A 55 -1.45 -13.87 -8.07
CA PHE A 55 0.00 -13.73 -8.23
C PHE A 55 0.66 -14.94 -8.88
N LYS A 56 0.09 -16.14 -8.70
CA LYS A 56 0.67 -17.42 -9.18
C LYS A 56 0.80 -17.50 -10.71
N PRO A 57 -0.17 -17.03 -11.53
CA PRO A 57 -0.03 -17.00 -12.98
C PRO A 57 1.16 -16.17 -13.47
N HIS A 58 1.60 -15.20 -12.67
CA HIS A 58 2.78 -14.36 -12.94
C HIS A 58 4.08 -14.94 -12.36
N GLY A 59 4.04 -16.17 -11.81
CA GLY A 59 5.21 -16.84 -11.24
C GLY A 59 5.65 -16.30 -9.88
N LEU A 60 4.74 -15.70 -9.13
CA LEU A 60 5.03 -15.07 -7.84
C LEU A 60 4.22 -15.72 -6.71
N ASP A 61 4.86 -15.87 -5.55
CA ASP A 61 4.28 -16.21 -4.26
C ASP A 61 4.46 -14.99 -3.32
N VAL A 62 3.37 -14.39 -2.87
CA VAL A 62 3.38 -13.20 -2.01
C VAL A 62 3.04 -13.61 -0.58
N ASP A 63 3.83 -13.14 0.38
CA ASP A 63 3.63 -13.31 1.80
C ASP A 63 3.33 -11.94 2.42
N LEU A 64 2.05 -11.62 2.65
CA LEU A 64 1.60 -10.37 3.27
C LEU A 64 1.79 -10.44 4.79
N GLN A 65 2.68 -9.61 5.31
CA GLN A 65 2.98 -9.51 6.74
C GLN A 65 2.26 -8.31 7.35
N PHE A 66 1.22 -8.56 8.14
CA PHE A 66 0.40 -7.52 8.76
C PHE A 66 1.06 -6.94 10.01
N PHE A 67 1.12 -5.62 10.07
CA PHE A 67 1.64 -4.83 11.18
C PHE A 67 0.51 -4.04 11.83
N ASN A 68 0.45 -4.04 13.15
CA ASN A 68 -0.45 -3.15 13.91
C ASN A 68 0.12 -1.73 14.05
N ASP A 69 1.42 -1.57 13.80
CA ASP A 69 2.09 -0.27 13.80
C ASP A 69 2.74 -0.03 12.44
N PRO A 70 2.13 0.80 11.56
CA PRO A 70 2.66 1.11 10.24
C PRO A 70 4.05 1.76 10.26
N ALA A 71 4.42 2.44 11.36
CA ALA A 71 5.73 3.07 11.50
C ALA A 71 6.89 2.06 11.58
N LEU A 72 6.60 0.78 11.82
CA LEU A 72 7.62 -0.29 11.89
C LEU A 72 7.99 -0.85 10.52
N ILE A 73 7.15 -0.71 9.49
CA ILE A 73 7.37 -1.31 8.17
C ILE A 73 8.66 -0.79 7.52
N PRO A 74 8.96 0.53 7.47
CA PRO A 74 10.21 1.04 6.90
C PRO A 74 11.47 0.46 7.57
N THR A 75 11.41 0.25 8.89
CA THR A 75 12.52 -0.36 9.66
C THR A 75 12.66 -1.84 9.35
N ALA A 76 11.56 -2.57 9.18
CA ALA A 76 11.57 -3.98 8.81
C ALA A 76 12.12 -4.18 7.37
N MET A 77 11.84 -3.27 6.44
CA MET A 77 12.45 -3.23 5.11
C MET A 77 13.96 -2.96 5.20
N LEU A 78 14.39 -1.99 6.00
CA LEU A 78 15.80 -1.66 6.20
C LEU A 78 16.59 -2.84 6.76
N SER A 79 16.02 -3.60 7.70
CA SER A 79 16.64 -4.81 8.28
C SER A 79 16.58 -6.03 7.36
N ARG A 80 15.95 -5.92 6.18
CA ARG A 80 15.69 -7.00 5.21
C ARG A 80 14.85 -8.15 5.76
N ALA A 81 14.04 -7.88 6.77
CA ALA A 81 12.98 -8.79 7.22
C ALA A 81 11.83 -8.85 6.21
N LEU A 82 11.65 -7.77 5.44
CA LEU A 82 10.72 -7.62 4.32
C LEU A 82 11.48 -7.31 3.04
N ASP A 83 10.94 -7.75 1.90
CA ASP A 83 11.42 -7.36 0.57
C ASP A 83 10.89 -5.97 0.18
N GLY A 84 9.65 -5.64 0.56
CA GLY A 84 8.98 -4.38 0.29
C GLY A 84 7.88 -4.09 1.30
N GLY A 85 7.14 -3.01 1.08
CA GLY A 85 6.03 -2.62 1.95
C GLY A 85 4.99 -1.77 1.24
N MET A 86 3.78 -1.81 1.77
CA MET A 86 2.72 -0.86 1.48
C MET A 86 2.82 0.24 2.53
N LEU A 87 3.09 1.44 2.09
CA LEU A 87 3.36 2.62 2.92
C LEU A 87 2.53 3.79 2.41
N THR A 88 2.44 4.85 3.19
CA THR A 88 1.98 6.14 2.69
C THR A 88 3.15 6.99 2.22
N TYR A 89 2.90 7.91 1.28
CA TYR A 89 3.97 8.69 0.64
C TYR A 89 4.75 9.58 1.60
N ASP A 90 4.13 10.08 2.68
CA ASP A 90 4.81 10.79 3.76
C ASP A 90 5.91 9.95 4.44
N GLN A 91 5.65 8.65 4.65
CA GLN A 91 6.64 7.71 5.19
C GLN A 91 7.82 7.50 4.23
N VAL A 92 7.56 7.49 2.91
CA VAL A 92 8.62 7.42 1.89
C VAL A 92 9.45 8.69 1.88
N VAL A 93 8.81 9.87 1.88
CA VAL A 93 9.49 11.17 1.96
C VAL A 93 10.37 11.24 3.21
N ALA A 94 9.85 10.82 4.38
CA ALA A 94 10.60 10.78 5.63
C ALA A 94 11.79 9.81 5.56
N SER A 95 11.61 8.65 4.97
CA SER A 95 12.65 7.63 4.81
C SER A 95 13.80 8.13 3.90
N VAL A 96 13.46 8.67 2.74
CA VAL A 96 14.44 9.18 1.76
C VAL A 96 15.18 10.40 2.33
N ALA A 97 14.50 11.31 3.02
CA ALA A 97 15.11 12.44 3.70
C ALA A 97 16.15 12.02 4.77
N LYS A 98 15.97 10.84 5.35
CA LYS A 98 16.91 10.21 6.31
C LYS A 98 17.99 9.34 5.63
N GLY A 99 18.04 9.34 4.29
CA GLY A 99 19.06 8.63 3.50
C GLY A 99 18.74 7.17 3.17
N LEU A 100 17.52 6.69 3.44
CA LEU A 100 17.10 5.37 3.00
C LEU A 100 16.86 5.35 1.48
N LYS A 101 17.05 4.19 0.87
CA LYS A 101 16.95 3.99 -0.58
C LYS A 101 15.59 3.42 -0.99
N HIS A 102 14.53 3.87 -0.33
CA HIS A 102 13.17 3.47 -0.64
C HIS A 102 12.67 4.16 -1.92
N ARG A 103 11.98 3.40 -2.78
CA ARG A 103 11.39 3.88 -4.03
C ARG A 103 9.97 3.39 -4.14
N VAL A 104 9.06 4.30 -4.42
CA VAL A 104 7.70 3.96 -4.86
C VAL A 104 7.78 3.35 -6.26
N VAL A 105 7.27 2.15 -6.42
CA VAL A 105 7.17 1.48 -7.74
C VAL A 105 5.76 1.52 -8.32
N MET A 106 4.75 1.78 -7.48
CA MET A 106 3.34 1.91 -7.87
C MET A 106 2.58 2.75 -6.83
N PRO A 107 1.80 3.77 -7.23
CA PRO A 107 0.76 4.33 -6.38
C PRO A 107 -0.40 3.33 -6.31
N ILE A 108 -0.97 3.11 -5.11
CA ILE A 108 -2.05 2.14 -4.88
C ILE A 108 -3.40 2.85 -4.88
N ASP A 109 -3.58 3.76 -3.94
CA ASP A 109 -4.80 4.53 -3.78
C ASP A 109 -4.56 5.90 -3.17
N PHE A 110 -5.57 6.76 -3.26
CA PHE A 110 -5.68 7.99 -2.48
C PHE A 110 -6.71 7.80 -1.40
N SER A 111 -6.36 8.10 -0.16
CA SER A 111 -7.35 8.18 0.91
C SER A 111 -8.32 9.34 0.66
N ASN A 112 -9.61 9.04 0.70
CA ASN A 112 -10.71 9.95 0.41
C ASN A 112 -11.79 9.90 1.50
N GLY A 113 -11.37 10.12 2.72
CA GLY A 113 -12.20 10.07 3.92
C GLY A 113 -11.97 8.85 4.81
N GLY A 114 -11.17 7.88 4.35
CA GLY A 114 -10.84 6.68 5.12
C GLY A 114 -9.86 6.94 6.27
N ASP A 115 -8.99 7.95 6.15
CA ASP A 115 -8.23 8.50 7.28
C ASP A 115 -8.99 9.66 7.90
N ALA A 116 -9.16 9.66 9.24
CA ALA A 116 -9.94 10.67 9.90
C ALA A 116 -9.47 11.01 11.33
N ILE A 117 -9.77 12.23 11.72
CA ILE A 117 -9.74 12.69 13.11
C ILE A 117 -11.16 12.58 13.64
N VAL A 118 -11.37 11.65 14.56
CA VAL A 118 -12.65 11.40 15.21
C VAL A 118 -12.63 12.00 16.61
N ALA A 119 -13.69 12.68 16.99
CA ALA A 119 -13.77 13.30 18.31
C ALA A 119 -15.12 13.04 18.97
N ASP A 120 -15.15 13.22 20.29
CA ASP A 120 -16.38 13.29 21.07
C ASP A 120 -17.32 14.34 20.48
N ALA A 121 -18.63 14.08 20.42
CA ALA A 121 -19.63 14.94 19.79
C ALA A 121 -19.67 16.37 20.36
N SER A 122 -19.18 16.58 21.59
CA SER A 122 -19.06 17.90 22.22
C SER A 122 -17.97 18.77 21.62
N ILE A 123 -16.99 18.19 20.93
CA ILE A 123 -15.87 18.87 20.26
C ILE A 123 -16.32 19.27 18.85
N GLN A 124 -16.29 20.58 18.54
CA GLN A 124 -16.89 21.07 17.30
C GLN A 124 -15.87 21.31 16.17
N SER A 125 -14.60 21.57 16.53
CA SER A 125 -13.58 21.97 15.57
C SER A 125 -12.18 21.56 16.05
N ILE A 126 -11.19 21.68 15.16
CA ILE A 126 -9.76 21.47 15.50
C ILE A 126 -9.30 22.45 16.59
N ALA A 127 -9.83 23.68 16.62
CA ALA A 127 -9.48 24.67 17.64
C ALA A 127 -9.83 24.22 19.07
N ASP A 128 -10.82 23.34 19.22
CA ASP A 128 -11.24 22.78 20.51
C ASP A 128 -10.26 21.71 21.05
N PHE A 129 -9.26 21.31 20.26
CA PHE A 129 -8.24 20.31 20.69
C PHE A 129 -7.25 20.89 21.70
N LYS A 130 -7.20 22.21 21.84
CA LYS A 130 -6.24 22.87 22.74
C LYS A 130 -6.28 22.30 24.16
N GLY A 131 -5.16 21.74 24.60
CA GLY A 131 -4.99 21.09 25.91
C GLY A 131 -5.75 19.77 26.09
N LYS A 132 -6.36 19.21 25.02
CA LYS A 132 -7.03 17.91 25.09
C LYS A 132 -6.07 16.79 24.72
N LYS A 133 -6.36 15.58 25.25
CA LYS A 133 -5.70 14.36 24.83
C LYS A 133 -6.10 14.01 23.41
N VAL A 134 -5.10 13.84 22.55
CA VAL A 134 -5.26 13.41 21.16
C VAL A 134 -4.42 12.15 20.93
N GLY A 135 -5.07 11.03 20.66
CA GLY A 135 -4.41 9.76 20.38
C GLY A 135 -4.11 9.61 18.90
N PHE A 136 -2.89 9.22 18.59
CA PHE A 136 -2.45 8.94 17.22
C PHE A 136 -1.20 8.08 17.22
N ASN A 137 -0.86 7.51 16.07
CA ASN A 137 0.38 6.76 15.87
C ASN A 137 1.46 7.67 15.27
N PRO A 138 2.54 8.00 15.99
CA PRO A 138 3.63 8.81 15.45
C PRO A 138 4.32 8.17 14.25
N LEU A 139 4.81 9.00 13.30
CA LEU A 139 5.50 8.59 12.07
C LEU A 139 4.66 7.73 11.14
N SER A 140 3.35 7.90 11.18
CA SER A 140 2.35 7.23 10.36
C SER A 140 1.46 8.24 9.64
N PRO A 141 0.56 7.80 8.73
CA PRO A 141 -0.42 8.70 8.10
C PRO A 141 -1.30 9.44 9.12
N SER A 142 -1.59 8.85 10.28
CA SER A 142 -2.36 9.51 11.35
C SER A 142 -1.60 10.71 11.94
N ASP A 143 -0.28 10.60 12.14
CA ASP A 143 0.57 11.72 12.57
C ASP A 143 0.57 12.84 11.52
N PHE A 144 0.74 12.47 10.25
CA PHE A 144 0.72 13.43 9.14
C PHE A 144 -0.63 14.17 9.05
N LEU A 145 -1.75 13.44 9.08
CA LEU A 145 -3.10 14.04 9.00
C LEU A 145 -3.35 15.02 10.17
N LEU A 146 -2.99 14.61 11.40
CA LEU A 146 -3.12 15.47 12.57
C LEU A 146 -2.27 16.73 12.45
N ALA A 147 -0.99 16.58 12.12
CA ALA A 147 -0.07 17.71 11.99
C ALA A 147 -0.53 18.69 10.91
N TYR A 148 -1.02 18.19 9.78
CA TYR A 148 -1.58 19.01 8.71
C TYR A 148 -2.84 19.75 9.17
N ALA A 149 -3.80 19.06 9.80
CA ALA A 149 -5.03 19.67 10.30
C ALA A 149 -4.75 20.75 11.35
N LEU A 150 -3.82 20.50 12.30
CA LEU A 150 -3.40 21.49 13.30
C LEU A 150 -2.78 22.72 12.63
N GLN A 151 -1.86 22.53 11.67
CA GLN A 151 -1.19 23.63 10.97
C GLN A 151 -2.18 24.50 10.20
N GLN A 152 -3.17 23.91 9.51
CA GLN A 152 -4.22 24.65 8.80
C GLN A 152 -5.08 25.51 9.73
N ASN A 153 -5.11 25.17 11.03
CA ASN A 153 -5.84 25.91 12.06
C ASN A 153 -4.93 26.77 12.97
N GLY A 154 -3.68 27.02 12.54
CA GLY A 154 -2.72 27.84 13.29
C GLY A 154 -2.24 27.21 14.61
N MET A 155 -2.36 25.89 14.72
CA MET A 155 -1.98 25.09 15.89
C MET A 155 -0.79 24.19 15.56
N SER A 156 -0.25 23.55 16.59
CA SER A 156 0.83 22.55 16.51
C SER A 156 0.62 21.45 17.55
N ASP A 157 1.49 20.44 17.52
CA ASP A 157 1.57 19.38 18.51
C ASP A 157 1.74 19.89 19.96
N LYS A 158 2.31 21.09 20.15
CA LYS A 158 2.49 21.75 21.46
C LYS A 158 1.18 22.26 22.06
N ASP A 159 0.14 22.40 21.27
CA ASP A 159 -1.16 22.88 21.72
C ASP A 159 -2.06 21.77 22.23
N ILE A 160 -1.67 20.50 22.08
CA ILE A 160 -2.42 19.31 22.46
C ILE A 160 -1.66 18.46 23.50
N ASP A 161 -2.37 17.56 24.20
CA ASP A 161 -1.78 16.49 25.00
C ASP A 161 -1.66 15.23 24.13
N ALA A 162 -0.52 15.06 23.47
CA ALA A 162 -0.26 13.99 22.51
C ALA A 162 -0.16 12.61 23.20
N VAL A 163 -0.95 11.65 22.77
CA VAL A 163 -0.97 10.28 23.30
C VAL A 163 -0.57 9.30 22.20
N ASN A 164 0.64 8.74 22.30
CA ASN A 164 1.12 7.73 21.38
C ASN A 164 0.37 6.41 21.57
N MET A 165 -0.27 5.90 20.52
CA MET A 165 -0.90 4.59 20.49
C MET A 165 -1.04 4.08 19.04
N THR A 166 -1.15 2.74 18.92
CA THR A 166 -1.42 2.12 17.60
C THR A 166 -2.83 2.42 17.14
N PRO A 167 -3.09 2.42 15.81
CA PRO A 167 -4.42 2.69 15.26
C PRO A 167 -5.51 1.82 15.86
N GLU A 168 -5.25 0.53 16.09
CA GLU A 168 -6.20 -0.43 16.67
C GLU A 168 -6.49 -0.16 18.16
N GLY A 169 -5.63 0.58 18.86
CA GLY A 169 -5.82 0.98 20.24
C GLY A 169 -6.78 2.15 20.41
N ILE A 170 -6.94 2.99 19.38
CA ILE A 170 -7.75 4.21 19.41
C ILE A 170 -9.22 3.93 19.77
N PRO A 171 -9.93 2.97 19.11
CA PRO A 171 -11.34 2.71 19.42
C PRO A 171 -11.58 2.38 20.88
N GLY A 172 -10.76 1.50 21.47
CA GLY A 172 -10.87 1.12 22.88
C GLY A 172 -10.64 2.27 23.84
N ALA A 173 -9.64 3.13 23.56
CA ALA A 173 -9.33 4.31 24.37
C ALA A 173 -10.45 5.36 24.33
N MET A 174 -11.06 5.57 23.17
CA MET A 174 -12.21 6.48 23.01
C MET A 174 -13.46 5.91 23.68
N ALA A 175 -13.73 4.63 23.52
CA ALA A 175 -14.87 3.95 24.15
C ALA A 175 -14.88 4.10 25.68
N SER A 176 -13.70 3.97 26.31
CA SER A 176 -13.52 4.11 27.76
C SER A 176 -13.69 5.54 28.27
N GLY A 177 -13.77 6.56 27.39
CA GLY A 177 -13.84 7.98 27.75
C GLY A 177 -12.50 8.60 28.18
N ASN A 178 -11.39 7.85 28.06
CA ASN A 178 -10.06 8.35 28.42
C ASN A 178 -9.42 9.20 27.31
N LEU A 179 -9.94 9.09 26.08
CA LEU A 179 -9.44 9.75 24.90
C LEU A 179 -10.59 10.46 24.16
N PRO A 180 -10.68 11.81 24.22
CA PRO A 180 -11.75 12.56 23.57
C PRO A 180 -11.53 12.76 22.05
N VAL A 181 -10.30 12.60 21.55
CA VAL A 181 -9.93 12.75 20.15
C VAL A 181 -8.99 11.63 19.74
N GLY A 182 -9.29 10.97 18.64
CA GLY A 182 -8.46 9.92 18.06
C GLY A 182 -8.23 10.14 16.57
N VAL A 183 -7.03 9.86 16.11
CA VAL A 183 -6.66 9.91 14.69
C VAL A 183 -6.33 8.51 14.24
N THR A 184 -7.08 8.01 13.30
CA THR A 184 -6.96 6.64 12.79
C THR A 184 -7.54 6.54 11.37
N TYR A 185 -7.66 5.32 10.87
CA TYR A 185 -8.20 5.04 9.54
C TYR A 185 -9.16 3.84 9.59
N GLU A 186 -9.85 3.56 8.48
CA GLU A 186 -10.75 2.41 8.40
C GLU A 186 -10.00 1.08 8.58
N PRO A 187 -10.56 0.10 9.32
CA PRO A 187 -11.95 0.03 9.82
C PRO A 187 -12.19 0.72 11.18
N ASN A 188 -11.15 1.26 11.83
CA ASN A 188 -11.27 1.81 13.19
C ASN A 188 -12.18 3.04 13.25
N VAL A 189 -12.21 3.87 12.20
CA VAL A 189 -13.09 5.05 12.11
C VAL A 189 -14.55 4.64 12.21
N SER A 190 -15.00 3.72 11.35
CA SER A 190 -16.37 3.20 11.38
C SER A 190 -16.69 2.52 12.71
N GLN A 191 -15.75 1.78 13.30
CA GLN A 191 -15.92 1.17 14.62
C GLN A 191 -16.19 2.24 15.70
N ILE A 192 -15.45 3.35 15.70
CA ILE A 192 -15.66 4.44 16.68
C ILE A 192 -17.02 5.11 16.45
N LEU A 193 -17.36 5.40 15.19
CA LEU A 193 -18.60 6.10 14.83
C LEU A 193 -19.85 5.28 15.18
N SER A 194 -19.79 3.96 15.17
CA SER A 194 -20.91 3.08 15.57
C SER A 194 -21.17 3.05 17.09
N MET A 195 -20.21 3.50 17.90
CA MET A 195 -20.33 3.45 19.35
C MET A 195 -21.39 4.41 19.88
N GLY A 196 -22.04 4.01 20.97
CA GLY A 196 -23.06 4.83 21.66
C GLY A 196 -24.30 5.11 20.81
N GLY A 197 -24.60 4.23 19.84
CA GLY A 197 -25.76 4.40 18.94
C GLY A 197 -25.51 5.38 17.78
N GLY A 198 -24.23 5.74 17.54
CA GLY A 198 -23.84 6.62 16.42
C GLY A 198 -23.78 8.12 16.75
N ASP A 199 -24.20 8.53 17.96
CA ASP A 199 -24.26 9.96 18.32
C ASP A 199 -23.11 10.41 19.24
N LYS A 200 -22.30 9.47 19.72
CA LYS A 200 -21.25 9.76 20.72
C LYS A 200 -20.02 10.42 20.10
N PHE A 201 -19.67 10.05 18.90
CA PHE A 201 -18.48 10.50 18.18
C PHE A 201 -18.82 11.01 16.80
N LYS A 202 -17.95 11.85 16.26
CA LYS A 202 -18.06 12.36 14.88
C LYS A 202 -16.70 12.60 14.26
N VAL A 203 -16.64 12.58 12.93
CA VAL A 203 -15.47 13.05 12.18
C VAL A 203 -15.42 14.59 12.26
N VAL A 204 -14.26 15.12 12.65
CA VAL A 204 -13.99 16.56 12.70
C VAL A 204 -13.14 17.01 11.51
N TYR A 205 -12.29 16.11 11.02
CA TYR A 205 -11.39 16.32 9.88
C TYR A 205 -11.08 14.97 9.23
N SER A 206 -10.86 14.95 7.92
CA SER A 206 -10.52 13.71 7.23
C SER A 206 -9.60 13.96 6.04
N SER A 207 -9.15 12.88 5.38
CA SER A 207 -8.40 12.96 4.13
C SER A 207 -9.16 13.63 2.99
N LYS A 208 -10.50 13.75 3.05
CA LYS A 208 -11.30 14.58 2.11
C LYS A 208 -10.95 16.06 2.19
N ASP A 209 -10.52 16.53 3.37
CA ASP A 209 -10.08 17.91 3.60
C ASP A 209 -8.62 18.14 3.20
N ALA A 210 -7.92 17.07 2.83
CA ALA A 210 -6.52 17.05 2.41
C ALA A 210 -6.31 16.18 1.14
N PRO A 211 -7.03 16.44 0.03
CA PRO A 211 -7.07 15.56 -1.13
C PRO A 211 -5.66 15.34 -1.73
N GLY A 212 -5.33 14.08 -2.03
CA GLY A 212 -4.05 13.67 -2.60
C GLY A 212 -2.85 13.71 -1.66
N LEU A 213 -3.02 14.14 -0.39
CA LEU A 213 -1.92 14.20 0.57
C LEU A 213 -1.66 12.88 1.30
N ILE A 214 -2.64 11.97 1.36
CA ILE A 214 -2.45 10.61 1.84
C ILE A 214 -2.60 9.69 0.63
N THR A 215 -1.46 9.29 0.08
CA THR A 215 -1.35 8.37 -1.05
C THR A 215 -0.68 7.10 -0.56
N ASP A 216 -1.37 5.98 -0.69
CA ASP A 216 -0.82 4.67 -0.44
C ASP A 216 0.03 4.20 -1.62
N VAL A 217 1.16 3.60 -1.32
CA VAL A 217 2.20 3.29 -2.31
C VAL A 217 2.85 1.93 -2.04
N LEU A 218 3.17 1.22 -3.11
CA LEU A 218 4.00 0.02 -3.06
C LEU A 218 5.48 0.43 -3.15
N VAL A 219 6.28 0.02 -2.17
CA VAL A 219 7.66 0.51 -1.98
C VAL A 219 8.63 -0.65 -1.88
N PHE A 220 9.79 -0.49 -2.53
CA PHE A 220 10.94 -1.38 -2.38
C PHE A 220 12.22 -0.57 -2.17
N ASP A 221 13.25 -1.21 -1.58
CA ASP A 221 14.60 -0.68 -1.57
C ASP A 221 15.26 -0.84 -2.94
N GLU A 222 16.09 0.13 -3.37
CA GLU A 222 16.82 0.08 -4.66
C GLU A 222 17.56 -1.25 -4.89
N ALA A 223 18.11 -1.85 -3.84
CA ALA A 223 18.81 -3.12 -3.96
C ALA A 223 17.86 -4.30 -4.27
N VAL A 224 16.61 -4.24 -3.79
CA VAL A 224 15.58 -5.22 -4.13
C VAL A 224 15.09 -4.98 -5.56
N ILE A 225 14.88 -3.73 -5.96
CA ILE A 225 14.50 -3.35 -7.33
C ILE A 225 15.53 -3.90 -8.34
N ALA A 226 16.82 -3.71 -8.08
CA ALA A 226 17.88 -4.19 -8.94
C ALA A 226 17.96 -5.73 -8.99
N LYS A 227 17.62 -6.42 -7.89
CA LYS A 227 17.77 -7.88 -7.76
C LYS A 227 16.54 -8.67 -8.21
N LYS A 228 15.33 -8.13 -8.00
CA LYS A 228 14.05 -8.83 -8.21
C LYS A 228 13.07 -8.05 -9.10
N PRO A 229 13.49 -7.44 -10.23
CA PRO A 229 12.59 -6.59 -11.03
C PRO A 229 11.41 -7.36 -11.63
N ALA A 230 11.62 -8.65 -11.97
CA ALA A 230 10.56 -9.51 -12.50
C ALA A 230 9.47 -9.80 -11.46
N ALA A 231 9.87 -10.07 -10.20
CA ALA A 231 8.91 -10.30 -9.11
C ALA A 231 8.11 -9.04 -8.77
N ILE A 232 8.74 -7.86 -8.80
CA ILE A 232 8.04 -6.58 -8.59
C ILE A 232 7.01 -6.36 -9.71
N LYS A 233 7.39 -6.58 -10.96
CA LYS A 233 6.43 -6.50 -12.09
C LYS A 233 5.28 -7.49 -11.91
N ALA A 234 5.56 -8.74 -11.54
CA ALA A 234 4.57 -9.77 -11.28
C ALA A 234 3.60 -9.39 -10.15
N MET A 235 4.11 -8.74 -9.09
CA MET A 235 3.28 -8.22 -7.99
C MET A 235 2.31 -7.15 -8.46
N ILE A 236 2.77 -6.20 -9.28
CA ILE A 236 1.91 -5.16 -9.85
C ILE A 236 0.86 -5.77 -10.79
N GLN A 237 1.22 -6.78 -11.60
CA GLN A 237 0.28 -7.48 -12.47
C GLN A 237 -0.81 -8.19 -11.65
N GLY A 238 -0.44 -8.92 -10.60
CA GLY A 238 -1.42 -9.55 -9.71
C GLY A 238 -2.33 -8.56 -9.00
N TYR A 239 -1.81 -7.38 -8.60
CA TYR A 239 -2.64 -6.29 -8.09
C TYR A 239 -3.66 -5.81 -9.13
N LEU A 240 -3.23 -5.60 -10.38
CA LEU A 240 -4.12 -5.16 -11.46
C LEU A 240 -5.18 -6.21 -11.77
N ASP A 241 -4.84 -7.50 -11.73
CA ASP A 241 -5.80 -8.60 -11.86
C ASP A 241 -6.82 -8.58 -10.71
N GLY A 242 -6.36 -8.34 -9.46
CA GLY A 242 -7.21 -8.16 -8.30
C GLY A 242 -8.16 -6.96 -8.44
N LEU A 243 -7.68 -5.83 -8.92
CA LEU A 243 -8.48 -4.64 -9.17
C LEU A 243 -9.54 -4.89 -10.27
N ALA A 244 -9.17 -5.56 -11.35
CA ALA A 244 -10.10 -5.95 -12.41
C ALA A 244 -11.15 -6.94 -11.90
N TYR A 245 -10.74 -7.90 -11.05
CA TYR A 245 -11.66 -8.84 -10.43
C TYR A 245 -12.68 -8.13 -9.54
N MET A 246 -12.26 -7.18 -8.73
CA MET A 246 -13.16 -6.38 -7.88
C MET A 246 -14.22 -5.64 -8.69
N GLN A 247 -13.87 -5.11 -9.85
CA GLN A 247 -14.80 -4.44 -10.76
C GLN A 247 -15.84 -5.41 -11.36
N ALA A 248 -15.39 -6.62 -11.70
CA ALA A 248 -16.23 -7.65 -12.32
C ALA A 248 -17.10 -8.41 -11.29
N HIS A 249 -16.62 -8.56 -10.04
CA HIS A 249 -17.21 -9.38 -8.99
C HIS A 249 -17.30 -8.61 -7.64
N PRO A 250 -18.03 -7.48 -7.58
CA PRO A 250 -18.02 -6.59 -6.41
C PRO A 250 -18.51 -7.26 -5.12
N GLU A 251 -19.54 -8.11 -5.20
CA GLU A 251 -20.12 -8.79 -4.02
C GLU A 251 -19.15 -9.83 -3.42
N GLU A 252 -18.47 -10.60 -4.27
CA GLU A 252 -17.49 -11.60 -3.82
C GLU A 252 -16.26 -10.91 -3.25
N SER A 253 -15.80 -9.85 -3.91
CA SER A 253 -14.67 -9.03 -3.46
C SER A 253 -14.95 -8.38 -2.10
N ALA A 254 -16.16 -7.86 -1.90
CA ALA A 254 -16.57 -7.29 -0.62
C ALA A 254 -16.52 -8.31 0.52
N LYS A 255 -16.88 -9.58 0.27
CA LYS A 255 -16.75 -10.66 1.26
C LYS A 255 -15.29 -10.95 1.60
N ILE A 256 -14.43 -11.08 0.57
CA ILE A 256 -12.99 -11.32 0.76
C ILE A 256 -12.37 -10.19 1.57
N ILE A 257 -12.65 -8.95 1.19
CA ILE A 257 -12.11 -7.76 1.86
C ILE A 257 -12.65 -7.66 3.30
N GLY A 258 -13.96 -7.88 3.50
CA GLY A 258 -14.59 -7.90 4.82
C GLY A 258 -13.97 -8.94 5.77
N GLU A 259 -13.59 -10.11 5.27
CA GLU A 259 -12.85 -11.12 6.06
C GLU A 259 -11.52 -10.54 6.59
N VAL A 260 -10.78 -9.78 5.77
CA VAL A 260 -9.49 -9.18 6.18
C VAL A 260 -9.70 -8.01 7.12
N LEU A 261 -10.69 -7.16 6.84
CA LEU A 261 -11.03 -5.99 7.69
C LEU A 261 -11.70 -6.40 9.02
N GLY A 262 -12.20 -7.63 9.13
CA GLY A 262 -12.95 -8.11 10.28
C GLY A 262 -14.36 -7.52 10.39
N VAL A 263 -15.00 -7.20 9.23
CA VAL A 263 -16.31 -6.56 9.14
C VAL A 263 -17.23 -7.33 8.17
N SER A 264 -18.51 -6.97 8.10
CA SER A 264 -19.42 -7.52 7.09
C SER A 264 -19.07 -7.06 5.67
N ALA A 265 -19.62 -7.74 4.66
CA ALA A 265 -19.40 -7.35 3.27
C ALA A 265 -19.99 -5.96 2.96
N GLU A 266 -21.13 -5.63 3.57
CA GLU A 266 -21.78 -4.31 3.45
C GLU A 266 -20.90 -3.22 4.04
N GLU A 267 -20.38 -3.41 5.24
CA GLU A 267 -19.44 -2.47 5.89
C GLU A 267 -18.15 -2.34 5.09
N ALA A 268 -17.63 -3.43 4.51
CA ALA A 268 -16.45 -3.39 3.64
C ALA A 268 -16.68 -2.50 2.40
N VAL A 269 -17.87 -2.57 1.77
CA VAL A 269 -18.24 -1.68 0.65
C VAL A 269 -18.23 -0.22 1.08
N GLU A 270 -18.80 0.10 2.25
CA GLU A 270 -18.83 1.46 2.79
C GLU A 270 -17.42 1.99 3.06
N GLN A 271 -16.54 1.14 3.65
CA GLN A 271 -15.17 1.52 3.98
C GLN A 271 -14.29 1.67 2.73
N MET A 272 -14.48 0.82 1.71
CA MET A 272 -13.78 0.96 0.43
C MET A 272 -14.09 2.29 -0.27
N ALA A 273 -15.26 2.88 -0.04
CA ALA A 273 -15.60 4.21 -0.58
C ALA A 273 -14.71 5.34 0.03
N GLY A 274 -14.03 5.07 1.14
CA GLY A 274 -13.05 5.94 1.77
C GLY A 274 -11.67 5.95 1.12
N ALA A 275 -11.47 5.16 0.04
CA ALA A 275 -10.24 5.11 -0.74
C ALA A 275 -10.55 5.11 -2.24
N TYR A 276 -9.66 5.67 -3.04
CA TYR A 276 -9.73 5.64 -4.50
C TYR A 276 -8.56 4.85 -5.06
N ASN A 277 -8.78 3.59 -5.42
CA ASN A 277 -7.76 2.77 -6.08
C ASN A 277 -7.43 3.34 -7.45
N ILE A 278 -6.15 3.63 -7.68
CA ILE A 278 -5.68 4.32 -8.88
C ILE A 278 -5.58 3.31 -10.03
N PRO A 279 -6.34 3.47 -11.12
CA PRO A 279 -6.24 2.59 -12.27
C PRO A 279 -4.91 2.81 -13.01
N LEU A 280 -4.38 1.77 -13.67
CA LEU A 280 -3.09 1.82 -14.37
C LEU A 280 -2.96 3.02 -15.30
N ALA A 281 -4.02 3.38 -16.03
CA ALA A 281 -4.04 4.52 -16.95
C ALA A 281 -3.81 5.89 -16.26
N GLU A 282 -4.01 5.97 -14.95
CA GLU A 282 -3.86 7.20 -14.17
C GLU A 282 -2.57 7.23 -13.34
N MET A 283 -1.93 6.07 -13.09
CA MET A 283 -0.74 5.97 -12.24
C MET A 283 0.41 6.88 -12.70
N GLY A 284 0.56 7.09 -14.02
CA GLY A 284 1.58 7.96 -14.59
C GLY A 284 1.50 9.42 -14.11
N LYS A 285 0.30 9.90 -13.73
CA LYS A 285 0.10 11.26 -13.20
C LYS A 285 0.84 11.46 -11.88
N SER A 286 0.87 10.44 -11.02
CA SER A 286 1.56 10.52 -9.72
C SER A 286 3.07 10.75 -9.85
N PHE A 287 3.68 10.26 -10.91
CA PHE A 287 5.12 10.42 -11.18
C PHE A 287 5.45 11.70 -11.98
N THR A 288 4.44 12.35 -12.57
CA THR A 288 4.65 13.56 -13.39
C THR A 288 4.91 14.77 -12.49
N PRO A 289 6.01 15.53 -12.68
CA PRO A 289 6.26 16.77 -11.95
C PRO A 289 5.12 17.78 -12.13
N GLY A 290 4.69 18.42 -11.03
CA GLY A 290 3.62 19.40 -11.04
C GLY A 290 3.25 19.84 -9.62
N ASP A 291 2.35 20.82 -9.51
CA ASP A 291 1.88 21.34 -8.22
C ASP A 291 0.60 20.65 -7.74
N ASP A 292 0.04 19.74 -8.53
CA ASP A 292 -1.13 18.93 -8.16
C ASP A 292 -0.75 17.96 -7.03
N THR A 293 -1.58 17.90 -5.99
CA THR A 293 -1.38 17.02 -4.83
C THR A 293 -1.50 15.53 -5.15
N HIS A 294 -2.05 15.15 -6.32
CA HIS A 294 -2.00 13.78 -6.83
C HIS A 294 -0.65 13.43 -7.48
N SER A 295 0.25 14.40 -7.66
CA SER A 295 1.64 14.21 -8.06
C SER A 295 2.54 14.08 -6.83
N PHE A 296 3.51 13.15 -6.86
CA PHE A 296 4.54 13.02 -5.83
C PHE A 296 5.42 14.27 -5.65
N HIS A 297 5.47 15.16 -6.64
CA HIS A 297 6.13 16.45 -6.51
C HIS A 297 5.26 17.44 -5.75
N GLY A 298 3.99 17.58 -6.11
CA GLY A 298 3.07 18.52 -5.46
C GLY A 298 2.76 18.13 -4.02
N SER A 299 2.32 16.88 -3.78
CA SER A 299 2.10 16.37 -2.42
C SER A 299 3.40 16.33 -1.62
N GLY A 300 4.50 15.87 -2.23
CA GLY A 300 5.82 15.81 -1.59
C GLY A 300 6.31 17.16 -1.07
N ALA A 301 6.07 18.25 -1.79
CA ALA A 301 6.45 19.59 -1.36
C ALA A 301 5.73 20.00 -0.05
N ILE A 302 4.43 19.71 0.04
CA ILE A 302 3.62 19.99 1.24
C ILE A 302 4.04 19.08 2.39
N ILE A 303 4.15 17.78 2.12
CA ILE A 303 4.56 16.75 3.08
C ILE A 303 5.94 17.07 3.66
N ALA A 304 6.95 17.25 2.80
CA ALA A 304 8.31 17.49 3.26
C ALA A 304 8.46 18.80 4.04
N LYS A 305 7.70 19.84 3.64
CA LYS A 305 7.68 21.09 4.41
C LYS A 305 7.13 20.86 5.82
N LEU A 306 5.99 20.18 5.95
CA LEU A 306 5.37 19.88 7.23
C LEU A 306 6.28 19.03 8.12
N LEU A 307 6.83 17.93 7.58
CA LEU A 307 7.76 17.05 8.31
C LEU A 307 9.03 17.82 8.77
N LYS A 308 9.53 18.76 7.96
CA LYS A 308 10.68 19.56 8.31
C LYS A 308 10.36 20.58 9.39
N ASP A 309 9.22 21.28 9.28
CA ASP A 309 8.77 22.26 10.27
C ASP A 309 8.57 21.59 11.65
N ASN A 310 8.11 20.34 11.68
CA ASN A 310 7.96 19.53 12.88
C ASN A 310 9.26 18.84 13.34
N GLY A 311 10.39 19.05 12.63
CA GLY A 311 11.69 18.47 13.01
C GLY A 311 11.79 16.94 12.76
N GLN A 312 10.89 16.36 12.00
CA GLN A 312 10.86 14.92 11.72
C GLN A 312 11.84 14.50 10.62
N ILE A 313 12.23 15.44 9.76
CA ILE A 313 13.26 15.26 8.72
C ILE A 313 14.32 16.37 8.77
N PRO A 314 15.60 16.05 8.45
CA PRO A 314 16.67 17.04 8.47
C PRO A 314 16.63 17.99 7.26
N THR A 315 16.27 17.47 6.09
CA THR A 315 16.27 18.19 4.80
C THR A 315 15.10 17.75 3.94
N ILE A 316 14.65 18.62 3.04
CA ILE A 316 13.68 18.25 2.00
C ILE A 316 14.42 17.41 0.96
N PRO A 317 13.95 16.18 0.64
CA PRO A 317 14.59 15.36 -0.37
C PRO A 317 14.29 15.84 -1.80
N ASP A 318 15.10 15.42 -2.76
CA ASP A 318 14.72 15.47 -4.17
C ASP A 318 13.64 14.42 -4.42
N PHE A 319 12.45 14.85 -4.82
CA PHE A 319 11.31 13.94 -4.99
C PHE A 319 11.51 12.94 -6.13
N SER A 320 12.34 13.26 -7.13
CA SER A 320 12.74 12.28 -8.16
C SER A 320 13.48 11.07 -7.59
N GLN A 321 14.01 11.20 -6.37
CA GLN A 321 14.66 10.11 -5.64
C GLN A 321 13.71 9.31 -4.74
N THR A 322 12.41 9.58 -4.79
CA THR A 322 11.41 8.87 -3.97
C THR A 322 10.66 7.79 -4.73
N TYR A 323 10.80 7.71 -6.05
CA TYR A 323 10.06 6.76 -6.89
C TYR A 323 10.90 6.19 -8.03
N ASP A 324 10.35 5.14 -8.65
CA ASP A 324 10.82 4.49 -9.89
C ASP A 324 9.60 4.08 -10.71
N ALA A 325 9.25 4.90 -11.71
CA ALA A 325 8.06 4.74 -12.52
C ALA A 325 8.14 3.60 -13.57
N GLN A 326 9.33 3.02 -13.80
CA GLN A 326 9.59 2.08 -14.90
C GLN A 326 8.61 0.90 -14.95
N PHE A 327 8.12 0.44 -13.80
CA PHE A 327 7.26 -0.74 -13.71
C PHE A 327 5.84 -0.46 -14.22
N THR A 328 5.24 0.64 -13.81
CA THR A 328 3.89 1.04 -14.25
C THR A 328 3.92 1.54 -15.69
N GLU A 329 4.96 2.28 -16.10
CA GLU A 329 5.14 2.72 -17.49
C GLU A 329 5.27 1.53 -18.45
N ALA A 330 6.01 0.48 -18.07
CA ALA A 330 6.16 -0.72 -18.89
C ALA A 330 4.88 -1.58 -18.99
N LEU A 331 3.90 -1.39 -18.10
CA LEU A 331 2.61 -2.09 -18.13
C LEU A 331 1.51 -1.26 -18.81
N ALA A 332 1.70 0.06 -18.96
CA ALA A 332 0.77 0.97 -19.61
C ALA A 332 0.96 1.05 -21.14
N GLN A 333 2.02 0.48 -21.69
CA GLN A 333 2.34 0.38 -23.13
C GLN A 333 1.64 -0.80 -23.77
#